data_827b88f3d05806e39a9202c85c495ecf
#
_entry.id   827b88f3d05806e39a9202c85c495ecf
#
_cell.length_a   1.000
_cell.length_b   1.000
_cell.length_c   1.000
_cell.angle_alpha   90.00
_cell.angle_beta   90.00
_cell.angle_gamma   90.00
#
_symmetry.space_group_name_H-M   'P 1'
#
loop_
_entity.id
_entity.type
_entity.pdbx_description
1 polymer ?
#
loop_
_entity_poly.entity_id
_entity_poly.type
_entity_poly.pdbx_seq_one_letter_code
_entity_poly.pdbx_strand_id
1 'polypeptide(L)'
;MSEPDAEAWDASQHAWWMRHALPACRQGGLFPDIVIRRMQDSIEFSWGPSSRAGTPPHFYFLANHGYARIDPRIVAKSFSDVIGPAIEHLCSEASDEPAFSELRAAFQTLSNVDRLDQQLALICGLHSGTRDILRVRSDFQSNRLTSFTTEKRSRLVVEDAPQFCLMFGSVAPDIDEQDVEQLIGLVASICHPYQENELLRKLVCDAPIRSALERPWDRGYALAEDLHQALEGRYRDGSLVDVEALVADLGIAITSIELNDKTIRAIAIAGEECRPTVAINTRYKYQHSHPRRFTLAHELCHILHDRTHGVRLALASGPWAPVDVEKRANAFAAMFLMPPELIRAVIEQDQIDLESVQGLRAASKRLEVSFSALIEHVCNLGFIDEATHDELKQQDIQNSAPKMLP
;
A
#
# COMPACT_ATOMS: atom_id res chain seq x y z
N MET A 1 8.48 -0.15 -9.94
CA MET A 1 8.70 1.17 -10.60
C MET A 1 9.93 1.04 -11.49
N SER A 2 9.75 1.10 -12.83
CA SER A 2 10.87 1.19 -13.77
C SER A 2 11.49 2.58 -13.69
N GLU A 3 12.79 2.72 -14.06
CA GLU A 3 13.43 4.02 -14.22
C GLU A 3 12.58 4.83 -15.24
N PRO A 4 11.93 5.93 -14.85
CA PRO A 4 11.18 6.74 -15.79
C PRO A 4 12.12 7.61 -16.60
N ASP A 5 11.61 8.17 -17.66
CA ASP A 5 12.26 9.30 -18.32
C ASP A 5 12.54 10.37 -17.25
N ALA A 6 13.81 10.77 -17.15
CA ALA A 6 14.31 11.66 -16.07
C ALA A 6 13.54 13.00 -15.96
N GLU A 7 12.72 13.33 -16.95
CA GLU A 7 11.84 14.51 -16.99
C GLU A 7 10.50 14.32 -16.25
N ALA A 8 10.15 13.08 -15.84
CA ALA A 8 8.83 12.77 -15.29
C ALA A 8 8.81 12.66 -13.74
N TRP A 9 9.97 12.61 -13.06
CA TRP A 9 10.03 12.49 -11.63
C TRP A 9 10.25 13.84 -10.94
N ASP A 10 9.51 14.04 -9.83
CA ASP A 10 9.88 15.11 -8.92
C ASP A 10 11.17 14.76 -8.15
N ALA A 11 11.77 15.77 -7.50
CA ALA A 11 13.04 15.61 -6.79
C ALA A 11 12.96 14.57 -5.66
N SER A 12 11.79 14.41 -5.06
CA SER A 12 11.56 13.49 -3.95
C SER A 12 11.51 12.04 -4.42
N GLN A 13 10.80 11.77 -5.51
CA GLN A 13 10.73 10.45 -6.13
C GLN A 13 12.11 10.00 -6.60
N HIS A 14 12.89 10.91 -7.21
CA HIS A 14 14.26 10.63 -7.62
C HIS A 14 15.17 10.33 -6.41
N ALA A 15 15.08 11.13 -5.34
CA ALA A 15 15.85 10.91 -4.13
C ALA A 15 15.51 9.61 -3.43
N TRP A 16 14.22 9.20 -3.46
CA TRP A 16 13.78 7.91 -2.96
C TRP A 16 14.36 6.77 -3.80
N TRP A 17 14.24 6.86 -5.13
CA TRP A 17 14.77 5.85 -6.05
C TRP A 17 16.29 5.66 -5.88
N MET A 18 17.04 6.75 -5.76
CA MET A 18 18.49 6.71 -5.51
C MET A 18 18.87 5.94 -4.25
N ARG A 19 18.02 5.90 -3.24
CA ARG A 19 18.27 5.18 -1.97
C ARG A 19 17.80 3.73 -1.99
N HIS A 20 16.86 3.38 -2.83
CA HIS A 20 16.16 2.10 -2.78
C HIS A 20 16.41 1.20 -3.99
N ALA A 21 16.87 1.74 -5.11
CA ALA A 21 17.06 1.00 -6.34
C ALA A 21 18.52 0.60 -6.56
N LEU A 22 18.79 -0.68 -6.78
CA LEU A 22 20.13 -1.16 -7.14
C LEU A 22 20.72 -0.45 -8.35
N PRO A 23 19.95 -0.15 -9.41
CA PRO A 23 20.45 0.60 -10.55
C PRO A 23 21.00 1.97 -10.25
N ALA A 24 20.59 2.58 -9.14
CA ALA A 24 21.14 3.87 -8.71
C ALA A 24 22.64 3.82 -8.40
N CYS A 25 23.15 2.64 -8.00
CA CYS A 25 24.54 2.43 -7.66
C CYS A 25 25.43 2.08 -8.86
N ARG A 26 24.87 1.96 -10.07
CA ARG A 26 25.65 1.53 -11.24
C ARG A 26 26.63 2.61 -11.71
N GLN A 27 27.86 2.20 -11.94
CA GLN A 27 28.88 2.97 -12.65
C GLN A 27 29.31 2.19 -13.88
N GLY A 28 28.45 2.12 -14.91
CA GLY A 28 28.72 1.39 -16.14
C GLY A 28 28.36 -0.10 -16.15
N GLY A 29 27.88 -0.68 -15.05
CA GLY A 29 27.40 -2.06 -14.99
C GLY A 29 25.94 -2.22 -15.36
N LEU A 30 25.55 -3.45 -15.78
CA LEU A 30 24.16 -3.83 -15.99
C LEU A 30 23.62 -4.44 -14.69
N PHE A 31 22.90 -3.64 -13.91
CA PHE A 31 22.18 -4.13 -12.75
C PHE A 31 20.72 -4.40 -13.10
N PRO A 32 20.13 -5.48 -12.54
CA PRO A 32 18.70 -5.72 -12.66
C PRO A 32 17.92 -4.58 -12.00
N ASP A 33 16.70 -4.36 -12.48
CA ASP A 33 15.80 -3.33 -11.98
C ASP A 33 15.15 -3.79 -10.66
N ILE A 34 15.96 -3.82 -9.61
CA ILE A 34 15.53 -4.23 -8.28
C ILE A 34 15.41 -3.00 -7.40
N VAL A 35 14.24 -2.84 -6.80
CA VAL A 35 13.96 -1.85 -5.75
C VAL A 35 13.76 -2.59 -4.43
N ILE A 36 14.39 -2.07 -3.38
CA ILE A 36 14.34 -2.66 -2.03
C ILE A 36 13.73 -1.64 -1.09
N ARG A 37 12.65 -2.02 -0.40
CA ARG A 37 12.02 -1.17 0.60
C ARG A 37 11.50 -1.97 1.79
N ARG A 38 11.37 -1.33 2.95
CA ARG A 38 10.59 -1.89 4.04
C ARG A 38 9.11 -1.71 3.74
N MET A 39 8.34 -2.78 3.91
CA MET A 39 6.90 -2.78 3.80
C MET A 39 6.30 -3.51 4.99
N GLN A 40 5.64 -2.77 5.89
CA GLN A 40 5.20 -3.32 7.16
C GLN A 40 6.36 -4.00 7.93
N ASP A 41 6.20 -5.26 8.30
CA ASP A 41 7.23 -6.06 8.99
C ASP A 41 8.07 -6.92 8.03
N SER A 42 8.11 -6.59 6.74
CA SER A 42 8.92 -7.29 5.73
C SER A 42 9.79 -6.33 4.93
N ILE A 43 10.81 -6.87 4.30
CA ILE A 43 11.57 -6.20 3.25
C ILE A 43 11.05 -6.68 1.90
N GLU A 44 10.54 -5.77 1.11
CA GLU A 44 10.08 -6.04 -0.24
C GLU A 44 11.20 -5.80 -1.24
N PHE A 45 11.47 -6.81 -2.04
CA PHE A 45 12.26 -6.74 -3.26
C PHE A 45 11.28 -6.74 -4.42
N SER A 46 11.25 -5.69 -5.20
CA SER A 46 10.43 -5.65 -6.42
C SER A 46 11.31 -5.48 -7.64
N TRP A 47 10.96 -6.15 -8.72
CA TRP A 47 11.70 -6.08 -9.99
C TRP A 47 10.76 -6.06 -11.18
N GLY A 48 11.23 -5.51 -12.30
CA GLY A 48 10.47 -5.44 -13.53
C GLY A 48 11.35 -5.43 -14.77
N PRO A 49 10.77 -5.64 -15.96
CA PRO A 49 11.50 -5.49 -17.20
C PRO A 49 11.96 -4.05 -17.33
N SER A 50 13.25 -3.84 -17.48
CA SER A 50 13.81 -2.53 -17.80
C SER A 50 14.11 -2.47 -19.29
N SER A 51 13.41 -1.59 -20.00
CA SER A 51 13.88 -1.07 -21.28
C SER A 51 14.77 0.14 -20.98
N ARG A 52 16.07 -0.07 -20.82
CA ARG A 52 16.97 1.03 -20.44
C ARG A 52 17.72 1.56 -21.63
N ALA A 53 17.82 2.89 -21.72
CA ALA A 53 18.79 3.54 -22.56
C ALA A 53 20.21 3.02 -22.23
N GLY A 54 20.95 2.56 -23.23
CA GLY A 54 22.29 1.99 -23.04
C GLY A 54 22.36 0.49 -22.76
N THR A 55 21.23 -0.22 -22.68
CA THR A 55 21.26 -1.69 -22.69
C THR A 55 21.75 -2.19 -24.06
N PRO A 56 22.72 -3.12 -24.10
CA PRO A 56 23.18 -3.68 -25.38
C PRO A 56 22.03 -4.30 -26.17
N PRO A 57 22.01 -4.19 -27.50
CA PRO A 57 21.05 -4.90 -28.35
C PRO A 57 21.05 -6.38 -28.00
N HIS A 58 19.89 -6.97 -27.87
CA HIS A 58 19.71 -8.39 -27.53
C HIS A 58 20.03 -8.79 -26.07
N PHE A 59 20.35 -7.84 -25.17
CA PHE A 59 20.45 -8.12 -23.76
C PHE A 59 19.11 -7.84 -23.07
N TYR A 60 18.62 -8.82 -22.31
CA TYR A 60 17.42 -8.68 -21.48
C TYR A 60 17.55 -9.57 -20.23
N PHE A 61 16.96 -9.08 -19.15
CA PHE A 61 16.81 -9.92 -17.96
C PHE A 61 15.64 -10.88 -18.17
N LEU A 62 15.86 -12.16 -17.88
CA LEU A 62 14.85 -13.22 -18.06
C LEU A 62 13.67 -13.10 -17.11
N ALA A 63 13.83 -12.38 -15.99
CA ALA A 63 12.76 -12.19 -15.01
C ALA A 63 11.70 -11.21 -15.52
N ASN A 64 10.47 -11.67 -15.52
CA ASN A 64 9.30 -10.80 -15.66
C ASN A 64 9.13 -9.91 -14.42
N HIS A 65 8.12 -9.02 -14.41
CA HIS A 65 7.72 -8.32 -13.20
C HIS A 65 7.47 -9.28 -12.05
N GLY A 66 7.97 -8.91 -10.87
CA GLY A 66 7.75 -9.70 -9.69
C GLY A 66 8.16 -8.96 -8.43
N TYR A 67 7.88 -9.60 -7.32
CA TYR A 67 8.33 -9.15 -6.01
C TYR A 67 8.49 -10.35 -5.07
N ALA A 68 9.27 -10.14 -4.01
CA ALA A 68 9.40 -11.07 -2.89
C ALA A 68 9.41 -10.27 -1.59
N ARG A 69 8.73 -10.78 -0.58
CA ARG A 69 8.75 -10.23 0.78
C ARG A 69 9.49 -11.19 1.69
N ILE A 70 10.53 -10.69 2.33
CA ILE A 70 11.48 -11.49 3.10
C ILE A 70 11.55 -10.91 4.52
N ASP A 71 11.69 -11.78 5.51
CA ASP A 71 11.90 -11.39 6.90
C ASP A 71 13.10 -10.42 7.01
N PRO A 72 12.93 -9.25 7.67
CA PRO A 72 14.00 -8.25 7.81
C PRO A 72 15.28 -8.81 8.44
N ARG A 73 15.18 -9.80 9.33
CA ARG A 73 16.34 -10.44 9.97
C ARG A 73 17.20 -11.19 8.97
N ILE A 74 16.57 -11.90 8.03
CA ILE A 74 17.27 -12.63 6.99
C ILE A 74 18.01 -11.65 6.07
N VAL A 75 17.33 -10.59 5.64
CA VAL A 75 17.91 -9.58 4.75
C VAL A 75 19.04 -8.83 5.44
N ALA A 76 18.82 -8.33 6.66
CA ALA A 76 19.84 -7.59 7.42
C ALA A 76 21.08 -8.44 7.68
N LYS A 77 20.89 -9.73 8.06
CA LYS A 77 22.00 -10.65 8.26
C LYS A 77 22.78 -10.86 6.96
N SER A 78 22.10 -11.18 5.88
CA SER A 78 22.74 -11.44 4.58
C SER A 78 23.51 -10.21 4.07
N PHE A 79 22.94 -9.02 4.19
CA PHE A 79 23.63 -7.79 3.80
C PHE A 79 24.81 -7.48 4.71
N SER A 80 24.68 -7.64 6.02
CA SER A 80 25.78 -7.43 6.96
C SER A 80 26.93 -8.39 6.72
N ASP A 81 26.63 -9.67 6.47
CA ASP A 81 27.63 -10.70 6.22
C ASP A 81 28.45 -10.46 4.93
N VAL A 82 27.89 -9.70 3.97
CA VAL A 82 28.57 -9.35 2.71
C VAL A 82 29.18 -7.95 2.75
N ILE A 83 28.41 -6.95 3.15
CA ILE A 83 28.80 -5.54 3.08
C ILE A 83 29.91 -5.23 4.10
N GLY A 84 29.81 -5.75 5.32
CA GLY A 84 30.83 -5.53 6.35
C GLY A 84 32.22 -5.96 5.91
N PRO A 85 32.43 -7.26 5.57
CA PRO A 85 33.71 -7.74 5.06
C PRO A 85 34.18 -7.02 3.78
N ALA A 86 33.27 -6.67 2.86
CA ALA A 86 33.63 -5.94 1.66
C ALA A 86 34.19 -4.54 1.98
N ILE A 87 33.56 -3.80 2.90
CA ILE A 87 34.04 -2.50 3.36
C ILE A 87 35.43 -2.63 4.01
N GLU A 88 35.65 -3.61 4.91
CA GLU A 88 36.91 -3.82 5.55
C GLU A 88 38.01 -4.18 4.54
N HIS A 89 37.69 -5.00 3.54
CA HIS A 89 38.62 -5.31 2.46
C HIS A 89 39.01 -4.05 1.65
N LEU A 90 38.01 -3.27 1.19
CA LEU A 90 38.28 -2.01 0.46
C LEU A 90 39.13 -1.03 1.26
N CYS A 91 38.86 -0.88 2.56
CA CYS A 91 39.64 -0.03 3.43
C CYS A 91 41.07 -0.56 3.64
N SER A 92 41.30 -1.87 3.53
CA SER A 92 42.68 -2.43 3.65
C SER A 92 43.49 -2.27 2.36
N GLU A 93 42.84 -2.35 1.20
CA GLU A 93 43.49 -2.23 -0.11
C GLU A 93 43.77 -0.77 -0.50
N ALA A 94 42.90 0.15 -0.07
CA ALA A 94 43.00 1.57 -0.42
C ALA A 94 42.78 2.47 0.81
N SER A 95 43.72 2.38 1.76
CA SER A 95 43.64 3.06 3.05
C SER A 95 43.56 4.60 2.95
N ASP A 96 44.05 5.16 1.86
CA ASP A 96 44.15 6.61 1.67
C ASP A 96 42.93 7.20 0.95
N GLU A 97 41.95 6.35 0.57
CA GLU A 97 40.71 6.81 -0.10
C GLU A 97 39.65 7.24 0.93
N PRO A 98 39.35 8.55 1.04
CA PRO A 98 38.40 9.07 2.04
C PRO A 98 37.02 8.43 1.95
N ALA A 99 36.56 8.10 0.74
CA ALA A 99 35.24 7.53 0.50
C ALA A 99 35.05 6.18 1.23
N PHE A 100 36.08 5.35 1.35
CA PHE A 100 35.97 4.07 2.06
C PHE A 100 35.94 4.25 3.58
N SER A 101 36.66 5.26 4.09
CA SER A 101 36.60 5.62 5.49
C SER A 101 35.23 6.17 5.89
N GLU A 102 34.64 7.00 5.05
CA GLU A 102 33.25 7.50 5.22
C GLU A 102 32.23 6.36 5.17
N LEU A 103 32.37 5.43 4.21
CA LEU A 103 31.50 4.26 4.09
C LEU A 103 31.58 3.36 5.32
N ARG A 104 32.80 3.13 5.84
CA ARG A 104 33.02 2.40 7.11
C ARG A 104 32.31 3.08 8.28
N ALA A 105 32.50 4.40 8.43
CA ALA A 105 31.86 5.16 9.49
C ALA A 105 30.32 5.10 9.40
N ALA A 106 29.76 5.22 8.20
CA ALA A 106 28.32 5.10 7.97
C ALA A 106 27.81 3.70 8.34
N PHE A 107 28.50 2.64 7.92
CA PHE A 107 28.13 1.27 8.26
C PHE A 107 28.22 0.98 9.77
N GLN A 108 29.27 1.48 10.44
CA GLN A 108 29.40 1.38 11.89
C GLN A 108 28.31 2.13 12.63
N THR A 109 27.88 3.30 12.12
CA THR A 109 26.76 4.06 12.68
C THR A 109 25.46 3.27 12.60
N LEU A 110 25.17 2.63 11.45
CA LEU A 110 24.01 1.76 11.32
C LEU A 110 24.02 0.58 12.29
N SER A 111 25.24 0.02 12.54
CA SER A 111 25.41 -1.13 13.44
C SER A 111 25.35 -0.75 14.93
N ASN A 112 25.55 0.51 15.27
CA ASN A 112 25.65 1.03 16.63
C ASN A 112 24.51 1.98 17.02
N VAL A 113 23.34 1.85 16.41
CA VAL A 113 22.19 2.70 16.75
C VAL A 113 21.65 2.32 18.11
N ASP A 114 22.12 3.01 19.15
CA ASP A 114 21.68 2.81 20.54
C ASP A 114 20.40 3.62 20.88
N ARG A 115 19.98 4.51 19.98
CA ARG A 115 18.84 5.39 20.21
C ARG A 115 17.60 4.88 19.48
N LEU A 116 16.56 4.62 20.23
CA LEU A 116 15.26 4.19 19.70
C LEU A 116 14.69 5.20 18.70
N ASP A 117 14.76 6.50 19.00
CA ASP A 117 14.33 7.59 18.13
C ASP A 117 14.98 7.55 16.75
N GLN A 118 16.30 7.30 16.70
CA GLN A 118 17.02 7.17 15.44
C GLN A 118 16.62 5.92 14.66
N GLN A 119 16.43 4.79 15.34
CA GLN A 119 15.96 3.55 14.71
C GLN A 119 14.56 3.73 14.13
N LEU A 120 13.65 4.34 14.87
CA LEU A 120 12.28 4.60 14.39
C LEU A 120 12.28 5.55 13.20
N ALA A 121 13.07 6.61 13.22
CA ALA A 121 13.20 7.53 12.09
C ALA A 121 13.74 6.84 10.83
N LEU A 122 14.71 5.93 10.97
CA LEU A 122 15.22 5.12 9.86
C LEU A 122 14.16 4.17 9.30
N ILE A 123 13.40 3.50 10.17
CA ILE A 123 12.32 2.59 9.75
C ILE A 123 11.22 3.34 9.01
N CYS A 124 10.85 4.52 9.50
CA CYS A 124 9.83 5.36 8.88
C CYS A 124 10.33 6.10 7.63
N GLY A 125 11.64 6.08 7.34
CA GLY A 125 12.22 6.84 6.23
C GLY A 125 12.13 8.37 6.40
N LEU A 126 11.90 8.84 7.62
CA LEU A 126 11.69 10.26 7.93
C LEU A 126 12.99 11.06 7.91
N HIS A 127 12.90 12.29 7.42
CA HIS A 127 14.01 13.23 7.43
C HIS A 127 14.36 13.73 8.84
N SER A 128 15.52 14.37 8.98
CA SER A 128 16.05 14.82 10.27
C SER A 128 15.14 15.80 11.04
N GLY A 129 14.36 16.64 10.34
CA GLY A 129 13.40 17.56 10.97
C GLY A 129 12.23 16.83 11.64
N THR A 130 11.72 15.80 10.99
CA THR A 130 10.62 14.97 11.48
C THR A 130 11.01 14.07 12.66
N ARG A 131 12.31 13.87 12.90
CA ARG A 131 12.83 13.13 14.07
C ARG A 131 12.43 13.78 15.40
N ASP A 132 12.34 15.09 15.42
CA ASP A 132 11.95 15.82 16.63
C ASP A 132 10.48 15.62 16.99
N ILE A 133 9.62 15.36 16.02
CA ILE A 133 8.20 15.02 16.28
C ILE A 133 8.09 13.69 17.02
N LEU A 134 8.87 12.69 16.63
CA LEU A 134 8.95 11.41 17.35
C LEU A 134 9.52 11.57 18.76
N ARG A 135 10.38 12.59 18.97
CA ARG A 135 11.06 12.86 20.24
C ARG A 135 10.22 13.70 21.22
N VAL A 136 9.44 14.65 20.70
CA VAL A 136 8.66 15.60 21.52
C VAL A 136 7.39 14.97 22.09
N ARG A 137 6.83 13.94 21.45
CA ARG A 137 5.71 13.20 22.03
C ARG A 137 6.22 12.14 23.02
N SER A 138 6.74 12.60 24.16
CA SER A 138 7.07 11.78 25.31
C SER A 138 5.88 10.90 25.78
N ASP A 139 4.65 11.26 25.44
CA ASP A 139 3.46 10.46 25.68
C ASP A 139 3.46 9.13 24.90
N PHE A 140 4.15 9.07 23.76
CA PHE A 140 4.46 7.84 23.08
C PHE A 140 5.50 6.98 23.82
N GLN A 141 6.36 7.61 24.62
CA GLN A 141 7.38 6.90 25.40
C GLN A 141 6.83 6.31 26.70
N SER A 142 5.72 6.87 27.22
CA SER A 142 5.39 6.60 28.62
C SER A 142 4.54 5.37 28.86
N ASN A 143 3.81 4.82 27.91
CA ASN A 143 2.95 3.71 28.34
C ASN A 143 2.69 2.51 27.42
N ARG A 144 2.93 2.49 26.09
CA ARG A 144 2.52 1.32 25.31
C ARG A 144 3.26 1.05 23.98
N LEU A 145 3.96 2.02 23.42
CA LEU A 145 4.79 1.79 22.24
C LEU A 145 6.17 1.22 22.60
N THR A 146 6.44 1.10 23.86
CA THR A 146 7.72 0.65 24.45
C THR A 146 7.71 -0.78 24.97
N SER A 147 6.85 -1.64 24.50
CA SER A 147 7.09 -3.09 24.69
C SER A 147 8.29 -3.61 23.89
N PHE A 148 9.17 -2.69 23.52
CA PHE A 148 10.53 -3.03 23.09
C PHE A 148 11.30 -3.56 24.29
N THR A 149 11.14 -4.83 24.60
CA THR A 149 12.03 -5.47 25.55
C THR A 149 13.43 -5.43 24.97
N THR A 150 14.34 -4.80 25.72
CA THR A 150 15.77 -4.60 25.41
C THR A 150 16.50 -5.90 25.04
N GLU A 151 15.94 -7.04 25.35
CA GLU A 151 16.53 -8.37 25.15
C GLU A 151 16.42 -8.93 23.73
N LYS A 152 15.53 -8.39 22.87
CA LYS A 152 15.31 -8.88 21.48
C LYS A 152 15.90 -7.98 20.40
N ARG A 153 16.73 -7.02 20.73
CA ARG A 153 17.31 -6.11 19.73
C ARG A 153 18.44 -6.78 18.94
N SER A 154 18.14 -7.14 17.70
CA SER A 154 19.21 -7.27 16.71
C SER A 154 19.79 -5.87 16.42
N ARG A 155 21.11 -5.72 16.35
CA ARG A 155 21.79 -4.44 16.10
C ARG A 155 21.39 -3.76 14.79
N LEU A 156 20.82 -4.50 13.84
CA LEU A 156 20.45 -4.03 12.49
C LEU A 156 18.96 -4.05 12.21
N VAL A 157 18.13 -4.64 13.07
CA VAL A 157 16.70 -4.83 12.81
C VAL A 157 15.90 -4.50 14.05
N VAL A 158 14.89 -3.66 13.90
CA VAL A 158 13.84 -3.49 14.90
C VAL A 158 12.78 -4.56 14.61
N GLU A 159 12.74 -5.59 15.45
CA GLU A 159 11.85 -6.74 15.24
C GLU A 159 10.38 -6.39 15.50
N ASP A 160 10.11 -5.60 16.53
CA ASP A 160 8.76 -5.18 16.91
C ASP A 160 8.58 -3.67 16.68
N ALA A 161 8.52 -3.26 15.41
CA ALA A 161 8.27 -1.86 15.09
C ALA A 161 6.90 -1.42 15.66
N PRO A 162 6.80 -0.21 16.25
CA PRO A 162 5.53 0.34 16.66
C PRO A 162 4.48 0.33 15.55
N GLN A 163 3.21 0.24 15.92
CA GLN A 163 2.09 0.17 14.97
C GLN A 163 2.16 1.29 13.91
N PHE A 164 2.47 2.52 14.29
CA PHE A 164 2.54 3.64 13.36
C PHE A 164 3.68 3.50 12.31
N CYS A 165 4.78 2.82 12.65
CA CYS A 165 5.88 2.60 11.70
C CYS A 165 5.47 1.74 10.51
N LEU A 166 4.47 0.86 10.67
CA LEU A 166 3.99 0.00 9.61
C LEU A 166 3.44 0.80 8.44
N MET A 167 2.81 1.94 8.74
CA MET A 167 2.16 2.81 7.75
C MET A 167 3.16 3.52 6.84
N PHE A 168 4.33 3.87 7.36
CA PHE A 168 5.30 4.70 6.62
C PHE A 168 5.93 4.00 5.40
N GLY A 169 5.76 2.69 5.25
CA GLY A 169 6.06 1.99 4.00
C GLY A 169 5.11 2.29 2.83
N SER A 170 3.96 2.92 3.10
CA SER A 170 2.89 3.22 2.13
C SER A 170 2.54 4.70 1.99
N VAL A 171 3.33 5.60 2.58
CA VAL A 171 3.20 7.05 2.42
C VAL A 171 4.35 7.63 1.61
N ALA A 172 4.18 8.84 1.08
CA ALA A 172 5.21 9.54 0.32
C ALA A 172 6.47 9.78 1.18
N PRO A 173 7.69 9.63 0.63
CA PRO A 173 8.92 9.84 1.39
C PRO A 173 9.15 11.30 1.80
N ASP A 174 8.46 12.22 1.15
CA ASP A 174 8.47 13.67 1.39
C ASP A 174 7.20 14.18 2.09
N ILE A 175 6.46 13.26 2.73
CA ILE A 175 5.30 13.62 3.53
C ILE A 175 5.65 14.73 4.53
N ASP A 176 4.78 15.74 4.61
CA ASP A 176 5.04 16.89 5.46
C ASP A 176 4.91 16.57 6.97
N GLU A 177 5.51 17.42 7.79
CA GLU A 177 5.54 17.23 9.25
C GLU A 177 4.15 17.24 9.87
N GLN A 178 3.24 18.06 9.36
CA GLN A 178 1.87 18.14 9.87
C GLN A 178 1.11 16.83 9.60
N ASP A 179 1.27 16.24 8.42
CA ASP A 179 0.67 14.96 8.08
C ASP A 179 1.25 13.84 8.95
N VAL A 180 2.58 13.84 9.18
CA VAL A 180 3.21 12.89 10.11
C VAL A 180 2.63 13.01 11.51
N GLU A 181 2.45 14.24 12.03
CA GLU A 181 1.83 14.46 13.34
C GLU A 181 0.39 13.94 13.40
N GLN A 182 -0.38 14.18 12.36
CA GLN A 182 -1.76 13.69 12.29
C GLN A 182 -1.84 12.17 12.23
N LEU A 183 -0.98 11.52 11.42
CA LEU A 183 -0.93 10.07 11.29
C LEU A 183 -0.53 9.40 12.62
N ILE A 184 0.50 9.92 13.28
CA ILE A 184 0.93 9.42 14.60
C ILE A 184 -0.17 9.67 15.64
N GLY A 185 -0.79 10.88 15.62
CA GLY A 185 -1.90 11.22 16.51
C GLY A 185 -3.11 10.31 16.32
N LEU A 186 -3.45 9.95 15.08
CA LEU A 186 -4.50 9.00 14.77
C LEU A 186 -4.21 7.64 15.43
N VAL A 187 -3.02 7.06 15.17
CA VAL A 187 -2.66 5.76 15.75
C VAL A 187 -2.71 5.82 17.28
N ALA A 188 -2.16 6.88 17.90
CA ALA A 188 -2.18 7.04 19.35
C ALA A 188 -3.60 7.09 19.92
N SER A 189 -4.54 7.70 19.21
CA SER A 189 -5.92 7.85 19.66
C SER A 189 -6.72 6.54 19.67
N ILE A 190 -6.35 5.59 18.81
CA ILE A 190 -7.07 4.33 18.63
C ILE A 190 -6.37 3.12 19.24
N CYS A 191 -5.07 3.24 19.56
CA CYS A 191 -4.31 2.17 20.18
C CYS A 191 -4.46 2.24 21.71
N HIS A 192 -5.44 1.51 22.20
CA HIS A 192 -5.73 1.27 23.63
C HIS A 192 -6.24 -0.18 23.78
N PRO A 193 -6.24 -0.77 24.98
CA PRO A 193 -6.75 -2.12 25.16
C PRO A 193 -8.13 -2.27 24.54
N TYR A 194 -8.22 -3.16 23.57
CA TYR A 194 -9.41 -3.41 22.79
C TYR A 194 -9.66 -4.91 22.70
N GLN A 195 -10.90 -5.31 22.89
CA GLN A 195 -11.34 -6.68 22.63
C GLN A 195 -11.93 -6.73 21.22
N GLU A 196 -11.25 -7.43 20.33
CA GLU A 196 -11.70 -7.56 18.95
C GLU A 196 -13.05 -8.29 18.87
N ASN A 197 -13.92 -7.79 18.01
CA ASN A 197 -15.21 -8.38 17.69
C ASN A 197 -15.04 -9.83 17.22
N GLU A 198 -15.86 -10.75 17.74
CA GLU A 198 -15.75 -12.17 17.43
C GLU A 198 -16.00 -12.48 15.94
N LEU A 199 -16.95 -11.77 15.31
CA LEU A 199 -17.23 -11.93 13.88
C LEU A 199 -16.02 -11.49 13.05
N LEU A 200 -15.43 -10.33 13.37
CA LEU A 200 -14.22 -9.85 12.68
C LEU A 200 -13.09 -10.87 12.80
N ARG A 201 -12.83 -11.36 14.00
CA ARG A 201 -11.78 -12.37 14.26
C ARG A 201 -11.96 -13.65 13.46
N LYS A 202 -13.22 -14.08 13.23
CA LYS A 202 -13.52 -15.25 12.40
C LYS A 202 -13.31 -15.01 10.92
N LEU A 203 -13.49 -13.77 10.45
CA LEU A 203 -13.34 -13.41 9.04
C LEU A 203 -11.92 -12.99 8.65
N VAL A 204 -11.09 -12.64 9.64
CA VAL A 204 -9.68 -12.30 9.37
C VAL A 204 -8.95 -13.54 8.85
N CYS A 205 -8.38 -13.42 7.68
CA CYS A 205 -7.59 -14.46 7.04
C CYS A 205 -6.39 -13.79 6.37
N ASP A 206 -5.18 -14.08 6.85
CA ASP A 206 -3.97 -13.62 6.20
C ASP A 206 -3.90 -14.23 4.79
N ALA A 207 -4.01 -13.39 3.78
CA ALA A 207 -4.03 -13.78 2.39
C ALA A 207 -2.89 -13.10 1.60
N PRO A 208 -1.61 -13.30 1.97
CA PRO A 208 -0.51 -12.69 1.27
C PRO A 208 -0.48 -13.16 -0.17
N ILE A 209 -0.23 -12.23 -1.10
CA ILE A 209 0.09 -12.59 -2.47
C ILE A 209 1.49 -13.20 -2.45
N ARG A 210 1.58 -14.49 -2.70
CA ARG A 210 2.82 -15.27 -2.50
C ARG A 210 3.64 -15.47 -3.76
N SER A 211 3.06 -15.21 -4.93
CA SER A 211 3.69 -15.49 -6.21
C SER A 211 3.40 -14.39 -7.22
N ALA A 212 4.42 -13.98 -7.97
CA ALA A 212 4.25 -13.09 -9.11
C ALA A 212 3.39 -13.68 -10.26
N LEU A 213 3.08 -14.98 -10.20
CA LEU A 213 2.18 -15.67 -11.13
C LEU A 213 0.71 -15.55 -10.73
N GLU A 214 0.43 -15.21 -9.47
CA GLU A 214 -0.92 -14.97 -8.98
C GLU A 214 -1.36 -13.56 -9.38
N ARG A 215 -2.46 -13.46 -10.12
CA ARG A 215 -3.01 -12.16 -10.50
C ARG A 215 -3.71 -11.54 -9.28
N PRO A 216 -3.32 -10.34 -8.85
CA PRO A 216 -3.90 -9.72 -7.66
C PRO A 216 -5.42 -9.59 -7.72
N TRP A 217 -5.97 -9.29 -8.90
CA TRP A 217 -7.42 -9.13 -9.08
C TRP A 217 -8.19 -10.44 -8.98
N ASP A 218 -7.67 -11.57 -9.48
CA ASP A 218 -8.30 -12.88 -9.33
C ASP A 218 -8.39 -13.25 -7.84
N ARG A 219 -7.32 -12.96 -7.09
CA ARG A 219 -7.31 -13.15 -5.65
C ARG A 219 -8.30 -12.26 -4.92
N GLY A 220 -8.41 -10.99 -5.32
CA GLY A 220 -9.39 -10.05 -4.77
C GLY A 220 -10.82 -10.54 -4.98
N TYR A 221 -11.13 -11.05 -6.15
CA TYR A 221 -12.43 -11.60 -6.47
C TYR A 221 -12.76 -12.83 -5.62
N ALA A 222 -11.84 -13.79 -5.52
CA ALA A 222 -12.04 -14.97 -4.71
C ALA A 222 -12.29 -14.63 -3.22
N LEU A 223 -11.52 -13.68 -2.65
CA LEU A 223 -11.73 -13.24 -1.27
C LEU A 223 -13.09 -12.56 -1.03
N ALA A 224 -13.60 -11.82 -2.02
CA ALA A 224 -14.93 -11.22 -1.93
C ALA A 224 -16.04 -12.27 -2.01
N GLU A 225 -15.89 -13.29 -2.87
CA GLU A 225 -16.82 -14.42 -2.95
C GLU A 225 -16.84 -15.23 -1.65
N ASP A 226 -15.66 -15.53 -1.08
CA ASP A 226 -15.54 -16.20 0.21
C ASP A 226 -16.24 -15.39 1.32
N LEU A 227 -16.07 -14.07 1.33
CA LEU A 227 -16.77 -13.21 2.27
C LEU A 227 -18.27 -13.23 2.08
N HIS A 228 -18.79 -13.16 0.83
CA HIS A 228 -20.22 -13.28 0.57
C HIS A 228 -20.80 -14.61 1.05
N GLN A 229 -20.08 -15.70 0.85
CA GLN A 229 -20.48 -17.03 1.36
C GLN A 229 -20.51 -17.06 2.89
N ALA A 230 -19.48 -16.51 3.55
CA ALA A 230 -19.40 -16.47 5.01
C ALA A 230 -20.50 -15.60 5.64
N LEU A 231 -20.97 -14.56 4.93
CA LEU A 231 -22.02 -13.65 5.38
C LEU A 231 -23.43 -14.13 5.05
N GLU A 232 -23.59 -15.19 4.25
CA GLU A 232 -24.89 -15.78 3.88
C GLU A 232 -25.92 -14.75 3.35
N GLY A 233 -25.46 -13.70 2.67
CA GLY A 233 -26.30 -12.65 2.08
C GLY A 233 -26.88 -11.64 3.07
N ARG A 234 -26.48 -11.66 4.35
CA ARG A 234 -27.07 -10.83 5.42
C ARG A 234 -27.01 -9.32 5.18
N TYR A 235 -26.07 -8.84 4.37
CA TYR A 235 -25.86 -7.41 4.11
C TYR A 235 -26.28 -7.01 2.69
N ARG A 236 -27.16 -7.78 2.06
CA ARG A 236 -27.74 -7.44 0.75
C ARG A 236 -29.15 -6.91 0.95
N ASP A 237 -29.38 -5.68 0.50
CA ASP A 237 -30.72 -5.08 0.43
C ASP A 237 -31.05 -4.77 -1.04
N GLY A 238 -31.86 -5.64 -1.65
CA GLY A 238 -32.28 -5.51 -3.05
C GLY A 238 -31.12 -5.41 -4.02
N SER A 239 -30.82 -4.21 -4.49
CA SER A 239 -29.78 -3.93 -5.49
C SER A 239 -28.46 -3.42 -4.89
N LEU A 240 -28.29 -3.43 -3.57
CA LEU A 240 -27.11 -2.89 -2.92
C LEU A 240 -26.56 -3.85 -1.85
N VAL A 241 -25.23 -3.78 -1.64
CA VAL A 241 -24.57 -4.40 -0.50
C VAL A 241 -24.33 -3.32 0.56
N ASP A 242 -24.85 -3.47 1.76
CA ASP A 242 -24.66 -2.52 2.85
C ASP A 242 -23.32 -2.74 3.56
N VAL A 243 -22.27 -2.16 2.99
CA VAL A 243 -20.93 -2.25 3.55
C VAL A 243 -20.81 -1.45 4.85
N GLU A 244 -21.59 -0.37 5.04
CA GLU A 244 -21.55 0.42 6.25
C GLU A 244 -22.12 -0.36 7.44
N ALA A 245 -23.22 -1.06 7.25
CA ALA A 245 -23.78 -1.97 8.27
C ALA A 245 -22.78 -3.10 8.60
N LEU A 246 -22.15 -3.72 7.59
CA LEU A 246 -21.13 -4.75 7.83
C LEU A 246 -19.96 -4.21 8.65
N VAL A 247 -19.39 -3.07 8.27
CA VAL A 247 -18.26 -2.45 8.96
C VAL A 247 -18.62 -2.12 10.41
N ALA A 248 -19.84 -1.64 10.66
CA ALA A 248 -20.35 -1.39 12.01
C ALA A 248 -20.49 -2.69 12.82
N ASP A 249 -21.07 -3.74 12.26
CA ASP A 249 -21.26 -5.04 12.93
C ASP A 249 -19.92 -5.74 13.20
N LEU A 250 -18.90 -5.49 12.39
CA LEU A 250 -17.53 -5.95 12.64
C LEU A 250 -16.83 -5.16 13.74
N GLY A 251 -17.43 -4.08 14.27
CA GLY A 251 -16.85 -3.21 15.28
C GLY A 251 -15.71 -2.32 14.75
N ILE A 252 -15.59 -2.17 13.43
CA ILE A 252 -14.62 -1.31 12.79
C ILE A 252 -15.07 0.14 12.93
N ALA A 253 -14.22 0.99 13.49
CA ALA A 253 -14.52 2.41 13.60
C ALA A 253 -14.26 3.10 12.25
N ILE A 254 -15.10 4.07 11.91
CA ILE A 254 -14.88 4.96 10.77
C ILE A 254 -14.63 6.36 11.32
N THR A 255 -13.54 6.98 10.91
CA THR A 255 -13.18 8.34 11.28
C THR A 255 -12.73 9.13 10.07
N SER A 256 -12.57 10.44 10.25
CA SER A 256 -12.04 11.33 9.22
C SER A 256 -10.67 11.84 9.64
N ILE A 257 -9.79 12.00 8.67
CA ILE A 257 -8.49 12.65 8.81
C ILE A 257 -8.34 13.70 7.71
N GLU A 258 -7.58 14.74 7.98
CA GLU A 258 -7.40 15.84 7.03
C GLU A 258 -5.91 15.97 6.70
N LEU A 259 -5.44 15.26 5.67
CA LEU A 259 -4.05 15.26 5.25
C LEU A 259 -3.80 16.26 4.12
N ASN A 260 -2.63 16.88 4.13
CA ASN A 260 -2.15 17.74 3.04
C ASN A 260 -1.78 16.89 1.81
N ASP A 261 -1.32 15.65 2.01
CA ASP A 261 -1.17 14.68 0.94
C ASP A 261 -2.55 14.21 0.45
N LYS A 262 -3.00 14.84 -0.62
CA LYS A 262 -4.29 14.55 -1.27
C LYS A 262 -4.28 13.26 -2.09
N THR A 263 -3.16 12.54 -2.16
CA THR A 263 -3.06 11.26 -2.87
C THR A 263 -3.41 10.08 -1.99
N ILE A 264 -3.32 10.23 -0.67
CA ILE A 264 -3.78 9.23 0.30
C ILE A 264 -5.31 9.28 0.36
N ARG A 265 -5.96 8.15 0.06
CA ARG A 265 -7.42 8.04 0.07
C ARG A 265 -7.97 7.77 1.47
N ALA A 266 -7.43 6.77 2.12
CA ALA A 266 -7.81 6.36 3.46
C ALA A 266 -6.66 5.59 4.12
N ILE A 267 -6.83 5.26 5.38
CA ILE A 267 -5.87 4.50 6.18
C ILE A 267 -6.61 3.40 6.91
N ALA A 268 -6.17 2.16 6.71
CA ALA A 268 -6.65 1.00 7.46
C ALA A 268 -5.70 0.69 8.61
N ILE A 269 -6.22 0.59 9.81
CA ILE A 269 -5.45 0.26 11.02
C ILE A 269 -6.17 -0.85 11.78
N ALA A 270 -5.43 -1.86 12.21
CA ALA A 270 -5.94 -2.93 13.07
C ALA A 270 -4.79 -3.54 13.88
N GLY A 271 -5.09 -4.09 15.05
CA GLY A 271 -4.08 -4.74 15.89
C GLY A 271 -4.67 -5.26 17.21
N GLU A 272 -3.90 -6.04 17.97
CA GLU A 272 -4.34 -6.55 19.27
C GLU A 272 -4.67 -5.44 20.26
N GLU A 273 -3.90 -4.34 20.19
CA GLU A 273 -4.07 -3.18 21.06
C GLU A 273 -4.65 -1.96 20.32
N CYS A 274 -5.02 -2.11 19.06
CA CYS A 274 -5.57 -1.03 18.26
C CYS A 274 -6.95 -1.41 17.76
N ARG A 275 -7.96 -0.60 18.13
CA ARG A 275 -9.30 -0.77 17.58
C ARG A 275 -9.27 -0.71 16.05
N PRO A 276 -9.81 -1.70 15.34
CA PRO A 276 -9.88 -1.67 13.89
C PRO A 276 -10.56 -0.39 13.42
N THR A 277 -9.88 0.37 12.57
CA THR A 277 -10.31 1.71 12.18
C THR A 277 -10.01 1.97 10.72
N VAL A 278 -10.97 2.57 10.02
CA VAL A 278 -10.80 3.17 8.70
C VAL A 278 -10.84 4.69 8.86
N ALA A 279 -9.72 5.36 8.60
CA ALA A 279 -9.64 6.83 8.59
C ALA A 279 -9.68 7.34 7.15
N ILE A 280 -10.74 8.06 6.78
CA ILE A 280 -10.95 8.58 5.42
C ILE A 280 -10.37 9.99 5.32
N ASN A 281 -9.48 10.22 4.35
CA ASN A 281 -8.91 11.55 4.10
C ASN A 281 -9.94 12.46 3.42
N THR A 282 -10.37 13.50 4.13
CA THR A 282 -11.36 14.47 3.64
C THR A 282 -10.83 15.38 2.53
N ARG A 283 -9.51 15.43 2.34
CA ARG A 283 -8.83 16.19 1.27
C ARG A 283 -8.44 15.36 0.06
N TYR A 284 -8.83 14.09 0.01
CA TYR A 284 -8.49 13.23 -1.13
C TYR A 284 -8.94 13.83 -2.47
N LYS A 285 -8.01 13.96 -3.42
CA LYS A 285 -8.25 14.70 -4.68
C LYS A 285 -9.33 14.12 -5.58
N TYR A 286 -9.63 12.82 -5.45
CA TYR A 286 -10.65 12.12 -6.23
C TYR A 286 -11.89 11.76 -5.40
N GLN A 287 -12.16 12.46 -4.31
CA GLN A 287 -13.27 12.19 -3.40
C GLN A 287 -14.64 12.08 -4.11
N HIS A 288 -14.88 12.92 -5.11
CA HIS A 288 -16.13 12.92 -5.88
C HIS A 288 -16.23 11.75 -6.86
N SER A 289 -15.10 11.18 -7.27
CA SER A 289 -15.04 10.05 -8.23
C SER A 289 -15.05 8.69 -7.54
N HIS A 290 -14.83 8.66 -6.24
CA HIS A 290 -14.76 7.43 -5.46
C HIS A 290 -15.80 7.47 -4.34
N PRO A 291 -16.95 6.81 -4.52
CA PRO A 291 -17.97 6.72 -3.48
C PRO A 291 -17.39 6.16 -2.17
N ARG A 292 -17.82 6.72 -1.06
CA ARG A 292 -17.39 6.28 0.29
C ARG A 292 -17.53 4.76 0.48
N ARG A 293 -18.59 4.16 -0.07
CA ARG A 293 -18.83 2.71 -0.03
C ARG A 293 -17.67 1.92 -0.64
N PHE A 294 -17.17 2.36 -1.80
CA PHE A 294 -16.03 1.69 -2.45
C PHE A 294 -14.77 1.81 -1.61
N THR A 295 -14.52 2.98 -1.01
CA THR A 295 -13.40 3.17 -0.08
C THR A 295 -13.54 2.24 1.12
N LEU A 296 -14.71 2.14 1.75
CA LEU A 296 -14.93 1.24 2.89
C LEU A 296 -14.72 -0.22 2.54
N ALA A 297 -15.23 -0.68 1.39
CA ALA A 297 -15.02 -2.05 0.94
C ALA A 297 -13.55 -2.34 0.63
N HIS A 298 -12.83 -1.37 0.08
CA HIS A 298 -11.41 -1.46 -0.17
C HIS A 298 -10.60 -1.58 1.14
N GLU A 299 -10.84 -0.68 2.09
CA GLU A 299 -10.16 -0.72 3.40
C GLU A 299 -10.56 -1.96 4.22
N LEU A 300 -11.78 -2.46 4.05
CA LEU A 300 -12.21 -3.74 4.63
C LEU A 300 -11.35 -4.90 4.13
N CYS A 301 -11.01 -4.93 2.84
CA CYS A 301 -10.07 -5.92 2.30
C CYS A 301 -8.73 -5.90 3.07
N HIS A 302 -8.17 -4.73 3.30
CA HIS A 302 -6.92 -4.61 4.05
C HIS A 302 -7.07 -5.10 5.50
N ILE A 303 -8.13 -4.70 6.19
CA ILE A 303 -8.38 -5.13 7.57
C ILE A 303 -8.57 -6.65 7.69
N LEU A 304 -9.17 -7.28 6.70
CA LEU A 304 -9.40 -8.72 6.71
C LEU A 304 -8.18 -9.55 6.26
N HIS A 305 -7.36 -9.03 5.32
CA HIS A 305 -6.44 -9.87 4.55
C HIS A 305 -4.98 -9.39 4.53
N ASP A 306 -4.67 -8.22 5.09
CA ASP A 306 -3.31 -7.64 5.06
C ASP A 306 -2.66 -7.45 6.43
N ARG A 307 -3.19 -8.10 7.45
CA ARG A 307 -2.58 -8.03 8.78
C ARG A 307 -1.28 -8.80 8.82
N THR A 308 -0.20 -8.15 9.16
CA THR A 308 1.09 -8.81 9.37
C THR A 308 0.98 -9.84 10.48
N HIS A 309 1.36 -11.07 10.19
CA HIS A 309 1.21 -12.23 11.07
C HIS A 309 -0.23 -12.44 11.59
N GLY A 310 -1.23 -12.00 10.82
CA GLY A 310 -2.63 -12.08 11.19
C GLY A 310 -3.07 -11.11 12.29
N VAL A 311 -2.18 -10.25 12.76
CA VAL A 311 -2.40 -9.44 13.97
C VAL A 311 -2.44 -7.95 13.68
N ARG A 312 -1.40 -7.39 13.04
CA ARG A 312 -1.20 -5.95 12.96
C ARG A 312 -1.31 -5.41 11.55
N LEU A 313 -1.95 -4.25 11.40
CA LEU A 313 -2.07 -3.50 10.16
C LEU A 313 -1.97 -2.00 10.44
N ALA A 314 -1.20 -1.29 9.66
CA ALA A 314 -1.33 0.15 9.43
C ALA A 314 -0.89 0.43 7.99
N LEU A 315 -1.84 0.72 7.13
CA LEU A 315 -1.63 0.90 5.69
C LEU A 315 -2.36 2.14 5.20
N ALA A 316 -1.65 3.03 4.53
CA ALA A 316 -2.23 4.16 3.82
C ALA A 316 -2.48 3.76 2.36
N SER A 317 -3.74 3.82 1.93
CA SER A 317 -4.15 3.53 0.56
C SER A 317 -3.82 4.72 -0.35
N GLY A 318 -2.87 4.52 -1.26
CA GLY A 318 -2.39 5.57 -2.14
C GLY A 318 -1.29 5.06 -3.10
N PRO A 319 -0.66 5.97 -3.86
CA PRO A 319 0.30 5.59 -4.91
C PRO A 319 1.58 4.92 -4.38
N TRP A 320 1.87 5.05 -3.09
CA TRP A 320 3.04 4.45 -2.43
C TRP A 320 2.76 3.09 -1.80
N ALA A 321 1.49 2.72 -1.66
CA ALA A 321 1.11 1.37 -1.28
C ALA A 321 1.55 0.35 -2.35
N PRO A 322 1.77 -0.93 -2.00
CA PRO A 322 2.13 -1.95 -2.99
C PRO A 322 1.05 -2.11 -4.05
N VAL A 323 1.43 -2.00 -5.31
CA VAL A 323 0.50 -2.01 -6.45
C VAL A 323 -0.36 -3.27 -6.50
N ASP A 324 0.19 -4.41 -6.15
CA ASP A 324 -0.50 -5.70 -6.11
C ASP A 324 -1.52 -5.78 -4.97
N VAL A 325 -1.19 -5.25 -3.80
CA VAL A 325 -2.09 -5.16 -2.65
C VAL A 325 -3.27 -4.24 -2.96
N GLU A 326 -2.99 -3.06 -3.55
CA GLU A 326 -4.01 -2.11 -3.99
C GLU A 326 -4.90 -2.67 -5.10
N LYS A 327 -4.32 -3.35 -6.11
CA LYS A 327 -5.09 -4.02 -7.17
C LYS A 327 -6.00 -5.10 -6.62
N ARG A 328 -5.52 -5.90 -5.67
CA ARG A 328 -6.33 -6.91 -5.00
C ARG A 328 -7.48 -6.26 -4.21
N ALA A 329 -7.22 -5.21 -3.43
CA ALA A 329 -8.23 -4.53 -2.65
C ALA A 329 -9.27 -3.82 -3.52
N ASN A 330 -8.87 -3.25 -4.66
CA ASN A 330 -9.81 -2.69 -5.64
C ASN A 330 -10.70 -3.77 -6.27
N ALA A 331 -10.13 -4.91 -6.65
CA ALA A 331 -10.89 -6.03 -7.19
C ALA A 331 -11.84 -6.63 -6.15
N PHE A 332 -11.38 -6.79 -4.90
CA PHE A 332 -12.24 -7.21 -3.80
C PHE A 332 -13.42 -6.25 -3.61
N ALA A 333 -13.17 -4.94 -3.57
CA ALA A 333 -14.21 -3.94 -3.40
C ALA A 333 -15.23 -3.98 -4.56
N ALA A 334 -14.76 -4.13 -5.79
CA ALA A 334 -15.63 -4.24 -6.97
C ALA A 334 -16.50 -5.48 -6.89
N MET A 335 -15.92 -6.66 -6.65
CA MET A 335 -16.68 -7.92 -6.58
C MET A 335 -17.61 -7.95 -5.37
N PHE A 336 -17.17 -7.41 -4.22
CA PHE A 336 -17.99 -7.36 -3.01
C PHE A 336 -19.23 -6.46 -3.17
N LEU A 337 -19.05 -5.27 -3.76
CA LEU A 337 -20.16 -4.33 -3.95
C LEU A 337 -21.04 -4.64 -5.16
N MET A 338 -20.49 -5.30 -6.16
CA MET A 338 -21.13 -5.56 -7.44
C MET A 338 -21.01 -7.03 -7.87
N PRO A 339 -21.45 -8.00 -7.04
CA PRO A 339 -21.38 -9.39 -7.46
C PRO A 339 -22.20 -9.62 -8.75
N PRO A 340 -21.82 -10.60 -9.60
CA PRO A 340 -22.41 -10.79 -10.92
C PRO A 340 -23.93 -10.90 -10.94
N GLU A 341 -24.51 -11.52 -9.94
CA GLU A 341 -25.97 -11.67 -9.82
C GLU A 341 -26.66 -10.32 -9.55
N LEU A 342 -26.01 -9.41 -8.83
CA LEU A 342 -26.55 -8.08 -8.58
C LEU A 342 -26.51 -7.22 -9.85
N ILE A 343 -25.40 -7.30 -10.60
CA ILE A 343 -25.28 -6.63 -11.90
C ILE A 343 -26.37 -7.12 -12.84
N ARG A 344 -26.58 -8.44 -12.97
CA ARG A 344 -27.65 -9.01 -13.81
C ARG A 344 -29.03 -8.52 -13.38
N ALA A 345 -29.31 -8.50 -12.08
CA ALA A 345 -30.60 -8.03 -11.58
C ALA A 345 -30.84 -6.55 -11.94
N VAL A 346 -29.85 -5.69 -11.84
CA VAL A 346 -29.96 -4.27 -12.22
C VAL A 346 -30.16 -4.11 -13.73
N ILE A 347 -29.42 -4.88 -14.55
CA ILE A 347 -29.59 -4.87 -16.01
C ILE A 347 -31.01 -5.27 -16.40
N GLU A 348 -31.53 -6.35 -15.82
CA GLU A 348 -32.84 -6.88 -16.15
C GLU A 348 -33.99 -5.96 -15.68
N GLN A 349 -33.89 -5.44 -14.43
CA GLN A 349 -34.92 -4.57 -13.86
C GLN A 349 -35.08 -3.25 -14.60
N ASP A 350 -33.94 -2.61 -14.91
CA ASP A 350 -33.92 -1.27 -15.47
C ASP A 350 -33.69 -1.30 -17.00
N GLN A 351 -33.61 -2.48 -17.63
CA GLN A 351 -33.37 -2.71 -19.08
C GLN A 351 -32.12 -1.94 -19.56
N ILE A 352 -31.04 -2.06 -18.79
CA ILE A 352 -29.79 -1.33 -19.04
C ILE A 352 -28.96 -2.01 -20.14
N ASP A 353 -28.54 -1.20 -21.10
CA ASP A 353 -27.54 -1.58 -22.12
C ASP A 353 -26.14 -1.23 -21.64
N LEU A 354 -25.33 -2.25 -21.29
CA LEU A 354 -23.94 -2.05 -20.84
C LEU A 354 -22.96 -1.68 -21.97
N GLU A 355 -23.36 -1.84 -23.24
CA GLU A 355 -22.53 -1.44 -24.38
C GLU A 355 -22.70 0.06 -24.73
N SER A 356 -23.36 0.82 -23.85
CA SER A 356 -23.52 2.27 -23.98
C SER A 356 -23.03 3.02 -22.75
N VAL A 357 -22.41 4.20 -22.96
CA VAL A 357 -21.98 5.10 -21.86
C VAL A 357 -23.17 5.50 -20.97
N GLN A 358 -24.36 5.69 -21.57
CA GLN A 358 -25.56 6.06 -20.82
C GLN A 358 -26.04 4.92 -19.94
N GLY A 359 -26.03 3.69 -20.44
CA GLY A 359 -26.40 2.49 -19.68
C GLY A 359 -25.43 2.25 -18.54
N LEU A 360 -24.11 2.33 -18.79
CA LEU A 360 -23.11 2.20 -17.72
C LEU A 360 -23.24 3.30 -16.65
N ARG A 361 -23.54 4.54 -17.03
CA ARG A 361 -23.82 5.61 -16.07
C ARG A 361 -25.08 5.38 -15.26
N ALA A 362 -26.14 4.82 -15.88
CA ALA A 362 -27.36 4.43 -15.18
C ALA A 362 -27.07 3.31 -14.17
N ALA A 363 -26.35 2.26 -14.60
CA ALA A 363 -25.96 1.15 -13.75
C ALA A 363 -25.06 1.60 -12.60
N SER A 364 -24.04 2.44 -12.86
CA SER A 364 -23.13 2.95 -11.83
C SER A 364 -23.88 3.76 -10.77
N LYS A 365 -24.84 4.58 -11.18
CA LYS A 365 -25.70 5.32 -10.26
C LYS A 365 -26.60 4.40 -9.44
N ARG A 366 -27.17 3.35 -10.06
CA ARG A 366 -28.06 2.39 -9.39
C ARG A 366 -27.31 1.55 -8.36
N LEU A 367 -26.05 1.18 -8.67
CA LEU A 367 -25.15 0.42 -7.80
C LEU A 367 -24.34 1.30 -6.82
N GLU A 368 -24.49 2.62 -6.92
CA GLU A 368 -23.75 3.61 -6.11
C GLU A 368 -22.23 3.41 -6.15
N VAL A 369 -21.69 3.21 -7.35
CA VAL A 369 -20.25 3.08 -7.60
C VAL A 369 -19.82 4.08 -8.66
N SER A 370 -18.49 4.26 -8.84
CA SER A 370 -18.00 5.10 -9.93
C SER A 370 -18.17 4.40 -11.30
N PHE A 371 -18.33 5.21 -12.34
CA PHE A 371 -18.33 4.71 -13.72
C PHE A 371 -17.04 3.90 -14.01
N SER A 372 -15.88 4.42 -13.61
CA SER A 372 -14.60 3.75 -13.81
C SER A 372 -14.52 2.40 -13.09
N ALA A 373 -15.03 2.28 -11.88
CA ALA A 373 -15.03 1.01 -11.16
C ALA A 373 -15.98 -0.01 -11.84
N LEU A 374 -17.13 0.45 -12.31
CA LEU A 374 -18.10 -0.43 -12.97
C LEU A 374 -17.59 -0.94 -14.32
N ILE A 375 -17.09 -0.05 -15.19
CA ILE A 375 -16.65 -0.45 -16.54
C ILE A 375 -15.49 -1.46 -16.51
N GLU A 376 -14.50 -1.25 -15.63
CA GLU A 376 -13.42 -2.22 -15.42
C GLU A 376 -13.97 -3.56 -14.93
N HIS A 377 -14.91 -3.52 -14.00
CA HIS A 377 -15.45 -4.71 -13.39
C HIS A 377 -16.33 -5.55 -14.34
N VAL A 378 -17.20 -4.90 -15.12
CA VAL A 378 -18.04 -5.61 -16.10
C VAL A 378 -17.21 -6.18 -17.26
N CYS A 379 -16.12 -5.52 -17.64
CA CYS A 379 -15.15 -6.07 -18.59
C CYS A 379 -14.46 -7.32 -18.00
N ASN A 380 -13.93 -7.22 -16.77
CA ASN A 380 -13.28 -8.36 -16.11
C ASN A 380 -14.20 -9.56 -15.90
N LEU A 381 -15.50 -9.33 -15.72
CA LEU A 381 -16.53 -10.37 -15.60
C LEU A 381 -17.01 -10.90 -16.97
N GLY A 382 -16.58 -10.32 -18.09
CA GLY A 382 -16.98 -10.71 -19.43
C GLY A 382 -18.40 -10.30 -19.82
N PHE A 383 -18.99 -9.29 -19.16
CA PHE A 383 -20.27 -8.69 -19.60
C PHE A 383 -20.08 -7.83 -20.84
N ILE A 384 -18.91 -7.23 -21.02
CA ILE A 384 -18.44 -6.53 -22.22
C ILE A 384 -17.04 -7.02 -22.57
N ASP A 385 -16.66 -6.92 -23.84
CA ASP A 385 -15.30 -7.26 -24.27
C ASP A 385 -14.32 -6.07 -24.14
N GLU A 386 -13.02 -6.33 -24.31
CA GLU A 386 -11.98 -5.31 -24.20
C GLU A 386 -12.13 -4.17 -25.23
N ALA A 387 -12.59 -4.48 -26.43
CA ALA A 387 -12.77 -3.47 -27.49
C ALA A 387 -13.89 -2.49 -27.10
N THR A 388 -15.03 -3.02 -26.68
CA THR A 388 -16.16 -2.23 -26.16
C THR A 388 -15.74 -1.40 -24.93
N HIS A 389 -14.99 -2.00 -24.01
CA HIS A 389 -14.44 -1.29 -22.83
C HIS A 389 -13.64 -0.06 -23.24
N ASP A 390 -12.69 -0.21 -24.16
CA ASP A 390 -11.80 0.89 -24.58
C ASP A 390 -12.58 1.98 -25.31
N GLU A 391 -13.54 1.60 -26.18
CA GLU A 391 -14.41 2.56 -26.86
C GLU A 391 -15.25 3.38 -25.88
N LEU A 392 -15.88 2.73 -24.89
CA LEU A 392 -16.72 3.39 -23.91
C LEU A 392 -15.92 4.33 -22.99
N LYS A 393 -14.71 3.95 -22.61
CA LYS A 393 -13.80 4.83 -21.87
C LYS A 393 -13.43 6.08 -22.66
N GLN A 394 -13.10 5.94 -23.94
CA GLN A 394 -12.78 7.09 -24.79
C GLN A 394 -14.00 8.02 -24.97
N GLN A 395 -15.19 7.47 -25.15
CA GLN A 395 -16.41 8.25 -25.25
C GLN A 395 -16.75 8.99 -23.94
N ASP A 396 -16.53 8.36 -22.77
CA ASP A 396 -16.78 9.00 -21.49
C ASP A 396 -15.83 10.17 -21.25
N ILE A 397 -14.56 10.05 -21.61
CA ILE A 397 -13.56 11.13 -21.56
C ILE A 397 -13.99 12.29 -22.46
N GLN A 398 -14.40 12.02 -23.70
CA GLN A 398 -14.86 13.04 -24.64
C GLN A 398 -16.11 13.78 -24.16
N ASN A 399 -17.06 13.06 -23.55
CA ASN A 399 -18.29 13.62 -23.01
C ASN A 399 -18.05 14.44 -21.72
N SER A 400 -16.98 14.15 -20.99
CA SER A 400 -16.63 14.81 -19.74
C SER A 400 -15.70 16.02 -19.95
N ALA A 401 -15.10 16.17 -21.12
CA ALA A 401 -14.30 17.34 -21.47
C ALA A 401 -15.20 18.60 -21.48
N PRO A 402 -14.79 19.73 -20.84
CA PRO A 402 -15.55 20.96 -20.90
C PRO A 402 -15.67 21.35 -22.38
N LYS A 403 -16.92 21.48 -22.85
CA LYS A 403 -17.19 22.04 -24.17
C LYS A 403 -16.58 23.45 -24.19
N MET A 404 -15.46 23.62 -24.88
CA MET A 404 -14.99 24.95 -25.22
C MET A 404 -16.13 25.63 -25.97
N LEU A 405 -16.76 26.60 -25.32
CA LEU A 405 -17.69 27.50 -26.01
C LEU A 405 -16.92 28.25 -27.09
N PRO A 406 -17.48 28.38 -28.28
CA PRO A 406 -16.87 29.05 -29.41
C PRO A 406 -16.60 30.54 -29.17
#